data_0aeb91e5da030e9431eb866bd16fe234
#
_entry.id   0aeb91e5da030e9431eb866bd16fe234
#
_cell.length_a   1.000
_cell.length_b   1.000
_cell.length_c   1.000
_cell.angle_alpha   90.00
_cell.angle_beta   90.00
_cell.angle_gamma   90.00
#
_symmetry.space_group_name_H-M   'P 1'
#
loop_
_entity.id
_entity.type
_entity.pdbx_description
1 polymer ?
#
loop_
_entity_poly.entity_id
_entity_poly.type
_entity_poly.pdbx_seq_one_letter_code
_entity_poly.pdbx_strand_id
1 'polypeptide(L)'
;KLIIAAITMLAFYSGHLLADPAKPASKNENNDVKEILKHVLESNDVFVKRSTSEYFKPFIHGQTPMATMITCADSRLHTHALDVHPDGDLFLVRNIGNQVPTAEGSVEYGVRHLHTPVLFIIGHSSCGAVEAAMSDHSKLEPAIKRELDTMKVVGTKTDDAAEVRKSVEANVHHQVTYALTKFADEIKKGSLTVVGGVYDFKNEYKQGSGRLVLINI
;
A
#
# COMPACT_ATOMS: atom_id res chain seq x y z
N LYS A 1 -25.30 -11.25 58.76
CA LYS A 1 -24.55 -10.15 58.14
C LYS A 1 -24.22 -10.58 56.71
N LEU A 2 -25.00 -10.09 55.73
CA LEU A 2 -24.78 -10.26 54.30
C LEU A 2 -23.78 -9.19 53.87
N ILE A 3 -22.71 -9.62 53.19
CA ILE A 3 -21.78 -8.74 52.47
C ILE A 3 -22.19 -8.80 50.98
N ILE A 4 -22.74 -7.69 50.49
CA ILE A 4 -23.06 -7.49 49.06
C ILE A 4 -21.78 -6.98 48.42
N ALA A 5 -21.15 -7.81 47.57
CA ALA A 5 -20.06 -7.40 46.72
C ALA A 5 -20.63 -6.71 45.48
N ALA A 6 -20.36 -5.42 45.34
CA ALA A 6 -20.68 -4.66 44.15
C ALA A 6 -19.66 -5.02 43.05
N ILE A 7 -20.14 -5.70 42.01
CA ILE A 7 -19.37 -5.94 40.79
C ILE A 7 -19.54 -4.70 39.91
N THR A 8 -18.50 -3.87 39.83
CA THR A 8 -18.42 -2.76 38.89
C THR A 8 -18.12 -3.35 37.49
N MET A 9 -19.13 -3.37 36.63
CA MET A 9 -18.93 -3.63 35.20
C MET A 9 -18.17 -2.47 34.60
N LEU A 10 -16.90 -2.70 34.23
CA LEU A 10 -16.19 -1.85 33.29
C LEU A 10 -16.79 -2.11 31.91
N ALA A 11 -17.57 -1.18 31.42
CA ALA A 11 -18.00 -1.15 30.03
C ALA A 11 -16.78 -0.80 29.17
N PHE A 12 -16.22 -1.78 28.48
CA PHE A 12 -15.28 -1.53 27.39
C PHE A 12 -16.05 -0.83 26.26
N TYR A 13 -15.85 0.45 26.13
CA TYR A 13 -16.27 1.21 24.96
C TYR A 13 -15.35 0.77 23.78
N SER A 14 -15.78 -0.26 23.07
CA SER A 14 -15.21 -0.57 21.76
C SER A 14 -15.72 0.50 20.78
N GLY A 15 -14.99 1.60 20.68
CA GLY A 15 -15.19 2.59 19.64
C GLY A 15 -14.90 1.91 18.30
N HIS A 16 -15.94 1.41 17.65
CA HIS A 16 -15.87 1.09 16.23
C HIS A 16 -15.64 2.41 15.52
N LEU A 17 -14.40 2.66 15.09
CA LEU A 17 -14.11 3.61 14.02
C LEU A 17 -14.81 3.06 12.77
N LEU A 18 -16.07 3.46 12.60
CA LEU A 18 -16.73 3.29 11.31
C LEU A 18 -15.91 4.08 10.31
N ALA A 19 -15.25 3.40 9.39
CA ALA A 19 -14.68 4.05 8.24
C ALA A 19 -15.78 4.85 7.56
N ASP A 20 -15.58 6.14 7.34
CA ASP A 20 -16.49 6.94 6.55
C ASP A 20 -16.75 6.23 5.22
N PRO A 21 -18.01 6.14 4.77
CA PRO A 21 -18.30 5.49 3.50
C PRO A 21 -17.48 6.17 2.40
N ALA A 22 -16.72 5.36 1.66
CA ALA A 22 -15.89 5.83 0.56
C ALA A 22 -16.74 6.73 -0.36
N LYS A 23 -16.28 7.99 -0.53
CA LYS A 23 -16.90 8.93 -1.45
C LYS A 23 -16.99 8.26 -2.84
N PRO A 24 -18.16 8.19 -3.49
CA PRO A 24 -18.25 7.63 -4.83
C PRO A 24 -17.27 8.39 -5.74
N ALA A 25 -16.54 7.65 -6.58
CA ALA A 25 -15.60 8.23 -7.52
C ALA A 25 -16.34 9.24 -8.41
N SER A 26 -16.17 10.54 -8.15
CA SER A 26 -16.68 11.59 -9.00
C SER A 26 -15.89 11.56 -10.30
N LYS A 27 -16.58 11.53 -11.43
CA LYS A 27 -15.97 11.86 -12.72
C LYS A 27 -15.31 13.22 -12.59
N ASN A 28 -14.07 13.31 -13.07
CA ASN A 28 -13.23 14.52 -13.05
C ASN A 28 -13.83 15.60 -13.99
N GLU A 29 -14.97 16.18 -13.64
CA GLU A 29 -15.52 17.35 -14.31
C GLU A 29 -15.12 18.56 -13.46
N ASN A 30 -14.08 19.29 -13.92
CA ASN A 30 -13.67 20.63 -13.52
C ASN A 30 -13.81 20.93 -12.00
N ASN A 31 -13.13 20.16 -11.16
CA ASN A 31 -12.92 20.63 -9.81
C ASN A 31 -12.07 21.90 -9.89
N ASP A 32 -12.65 23.04 -9.56
CA ASP A 32 -11.91 24.29 -9.43
C ASP A 32 -10.69 24.05 -8.52
N VAL A 33 -9.51 24.42 -8.97
CA VAL A 33 -8.26 24.29 -8.20
C VAL A 33 -8.41 24.83 -6.78
N LYS A 34 -9.20 25.90 -6.60
CA LYS A 34 -9.51 26.48 -5.29
C LYS A 34 -10.27 25.51 -4.38
N GLU A 35 -11.24 24.76 -4.91
CA GLU A 35 -11.99 23.78 -4.13
C GLU A 35 -11.11 22.59 -3.74
N ILE A 36 -10.20 22.16 -4.62
CA ILE A 36 -9.23 21.10 -4.30
C ILE A 36 -8.29 21.54 -3.17
N LEU A 37 -7.71 22.75 -3.30
CA LEU A 37 -6.82 23.33 -2.28
C LEU A 37 -7.56 23.50 -0.95
N LYS A 38 -8.77 24.05 -0.98
CA LYS A 38 -9.61 24.22 0.19
C LYS A 38 -9.88 22.86 0.88
N HIS A 39 -10.29 21.86 0.10
CA HIS A 39 -10.53 20.52 0.63
C HIS A 39 -9.30 19.93 1.35
N VAL A 40 -8.12 20.03 0.73
CA VAL A 40 -6.87 19.52 1.33
C VAL A 40 -6.51 20.25 2.61
N LEU A 41 -6.61 21.59 2.61
CA LEU A 41 -6.27 22.42 3.79
C LEU A 41 -7.27 22.18 4.94
N GLU A 42 -8.57 22.15 4.67
CA GLU A 42 -9.60 21.88 5.68
C GLU A 42 -9.45 20.45 6.26
N SER A 43 -9.13 19.46 5.42
CA SER A 43 -8.86 18.11 5.88
C SER A 43 -7.61 18.05 6.77
N ASN A 44 -6.57 18.81 6.45
CA ASN A 44 -5.39 18.94 7.30
C ASN A 44 -5.72 19.64 8.63
N ASP A 45 -6.55 20.69 8.63
CA ASP A 45 -7.01 21.36 9.85
C ASP A 45 -7.76 20.39 10.78
N VAL A 46 -8.56 19.48 10.22
CA VAL A 46 -9.22 18.41 10.99
C VAL A 46 -8.20 17.48 11.62
N PHE A 47 -7.19 17.07 10.84
CA PHE A 47 -6.08 16.24 11.34
C PHE A 47 -5.34 16.93 12.49
N VAL A 48 -4.93 18.20 12.30
CA VAL A 48 -4.21 19.00 13.33
C VAL A 48 -5.02 19.13 14.61
N LYS A 49 -6.34 19.35 14.52
CA LYS A 49 -7.21 19.47 15.71
C LYS A 49 -7.31 18.18 16.52
N ARG A 50 -7.24 17.01 15.88
CA ARG A 50 -7.33 15.71 16.55
C ARG A 50 -5.98 15.14 16.98
N SER A 51 -4.87 15.61 16.36
CA SER A 51 -3.52 15.11 16.60
C SER A 51 -2.78 16.08 17.53
N THR A 52 -2.58 15.65 18.77
CA THR A 52 -1.89 16.47 19.78
C THR A 52 -0.37 16.47 19.59
N SER A 53 0.35 17.35 20.31
CA SER A 53 1.82 17.31 20.34
C SER A 53 2.38 15.95 20.80
N GLU A 54 1.65 15.25 21.68
CA GLU A 54 2.01 13.90 22.16
C GLU A 54 2.06 12.88 21.01
N TYR A 55 1.09 12.98 20.07
CA TYR A 55 1.06 12.13 18.89
C TYR A 55 2.33 12.24 18.04
N PHE A 56 2.91 13.45 17.92
CA PHE A 56 4.10 13.68 17.10
C PHE A 56 5.43 13.38 17.80
N LYS A 57 5.44 13.27 19.13
CA LYS A 57 6.68 13.04 19.90
C LYS A 57 7.56 11.89 19.39
N PRO A 58 6.99 10.70 19.02
CA PRO A 58 7.80 9.60 18.51
C PRO A 58 8.49 9.90 17.18
N PHE A 59 7.97 10.85 16.40
CA PHE A 59 8.42 11.12 15.03
C PHE A 59 9.41 12.29 14.90
N ILE A 60 9.62 13.08 15.98
CA ILE A 60 10.41 14.32 15.93
C ILE A 60 11.89 14.07 15.61
N HIS A 61 12.47 12.99 16.09
CA HIS A 61 13.92 12.76 16.05
C HIS A 61 14.35 11.69 15.04
N GLY A 62 13.43 11.12 14.28
CA GLY A 62 13.74 10.10 13.28
C GLY A 62 12.60 9.12 13.07
N GLN A 63 12.89 8.05 12.34
CA GLN A 63 11.95 6.98 12.05
C GLN A 63 12.62 5.62 12.28
N THR A 64 11.86 4.67 12.78
CA THR A 64 12.28 3.28 12.99
C THR A 64 11.18 2.33 12.48
N PRO A 65 10.89 2.34 11.17
CA PRO A 65 9.81 1.54 10.63
C PRO A 65 10.07 0.05 10.79
N MET A 66 9.02 -0.72 11.06
CA MET A 66 9.11 -2.18 11.18
C MET A 66 9.17 -2.88 9.81
N ALA A 67 8.78 -2.21 8.74
CA ALA A 67 8.82 -2.77 7.38
C ALA A 67 9.02 -1.69 6.33
N THR A 68 9.67 -2.07 5.22
CA THR A 68 9.61 -1.33 3.95
C THR A 68 8.49 -1.94 3.10
N MET A 69 7.66 -1.10 2.52
CA MET A 69 6.57 -1.54 1.68
C MET A 69 6.55 -0.77 0.37
N ILE A 70 6.56 -1.49 -0.77
CA ILE A 70 6.35 -0.88 -2.07
C ILE A 70 4.98 -1.25 -2.62
N THR A 71 4.20 -0.23 -2.99
CA THR A 71 2.83 -0.38 -3.48
C THR A 71 2.59 0.44 -4.74
N CYS A 72 1.46 0.17 -5.40
CA CYS A 72 1.02 1.04 -6.48
C CYS A 72 0.65 2.45 -5.97
N ALA A 73 0.87 3.47 -6.82
CA ALA A 73 0.42 4.85 -6.58
C ALA A 73 -1.10 5.03 -6.72
N ASP A 74 -1.84 3.98 -7.05
CA ASP A 74 -3.30 3.99 -7.21
C ASP A 74 -4.00 4.56 -5.97
N SER A 75 -4.87 5.55 -6.17
CA SER A 75 -5.55 6.26 -5.09
C SER A 75 -6.49 5.38 -4.25
N ARG A 76 -6.87 4.20 -4.74
CA ARG A 76 -7.72 3.24 -4.02
C ARG A 76 -6.94 2.39 -3.00
N LEU A 77 -5.61 2.40 -3.06
CA LEU A 77 -4.74 1.70 -2.11
C LEU A 77 -4.07 2.73 -1.21
N HIS A 78 -4.28 2.64 0.09
CA HIS A 78 -3.64 3.50 1.09
C HIS A 78 -3.25 2.71 2.35
N THR A 79 -2.37 3.29 3.14
CA THR A 79 -1.72 2.63 4.29
C THR A 79 -2.69 2.08 5.33
N HIS A 80 -3.76 2.81 5.65
CA HIS A 80 -4.77 2.35 6.63
C HIS A 80 -5.51 1.07 6.23
N ALA A 81 -5.41 0.64 4.95
CA ALA A 81 -5.91 -0.65 4.53
C ALA A 81 -4.97 -1.80 4.91
N LEU A 82 -3.70 -1.48 5.21
CA LEU A 82 -2.63 -2.44 5.44
C LEU A 82 -2.17 -2.44 6.90
N ASP A 83 -2.29 -1.31 7.57
CA ASP A 83 -1.95 -1.13 8.97
C ASP A 83 -2.92 -0.16 9.64
N VAL A 84 -3.31 -0.44 10.89
CA VAL A 84 -4.22 0.41 11.68
C VAL A 84 -3.54 1.70 12.15
N HIS A 85 -2.21 1.64 12.37
CA HIS A 85 -1.36 2.74 12.82
C HIS A 85 -0.11 2.86 11.95
N PRO A 86 -0.24 3.18 10.64
CA PRO A 86 0.87 3.11 9.69
C PRO A 86 1.94 4.18 9.91
N ASP A 87 1.63 5.21 10.69
CA ASP A 87 2.54 6.34 10.94
C ASP A 87 3.72 5.89 11.82
N GLY A 88 4.91 5.89 11.23
CA GLY A 88 6.13 5.41 11.88
C GLY A 88 6.41 3.91 11.69
N ASP A 89 5.40 3.09 11.42
CA ASP A 89 5.52 1.63 11.30
C ASP A 89 5.94 1.19 9.88
N LEU A 90 5.51 1.92 8.87
CA LEU A 90 5.77 1.57 7.47
C LEU A 90 6.62 2.63 6.75
N PHE A 91 7.78 2.21 6.22
CA PHE A 91 8.51 2.99 5.23
C PHE A 91 7.90 2.72 3.85
N LEU A 92 7.09 3.67 3.37
CA LEU A 92 6.25 3.48 2.21
C LEU A 92 6.85 4.06 0.93
N VAL A 93 7.01 3.22 -0.08
CA VAL A 93 7.41 3.57 -1.44
C VAL A 93 6.22 3.35 -2.37
N ARG A 94 5.93 4.30 -3.27
CA ARG A 94 4.80 4.19 -4.20
C ARG A 94 5.18 4.66 -5.60
N ASN A 95 4.88 3.82 -6.59
CA ASN A 95 4.98 4.14 -8.01
C ASN A 95 3.90 3.40 -8.80
N ILE A 96 3.78 3.63 -10.11
CA ILE A 96 2.82 2.87 -10.93
C ILE A 96 3.27 1.41 -11.02
N GLY A 97 2.39 0.48 -10.62
CA GLY A 97 2.67 -0.97 -10.72
C GLY A 97 3.62 -1.54 -9.67
N ASN A 98 3.81 -0.88 -8.51
CA ASN A 98 4.59 -1.40 -7.36
C ASN A 98 5.99 -1.93 -7.72
N GLN A 99 6.75 -1.21 -8.51
CA GLN A 99 7.97 -1.67 -9.15
C GLN A 99 9.25 -1.32 -8.36
N VAL A 100 10.02 -2.33 -7.97
CA VAL A 100 11.29 -2.16 -7.24
C VAL A 100 12.36 -1.47 -8.09
N PRO A 101 12.61 -1.83 -9.37
CA PRO A 101 13.68 -1.23 -10.17
C PRO A 101 13.53 0.29 -10.36
N THR A 102 12.31 0.79 -10.54
CA THR A 102 12.06 2.22 -10.78
C THR A 102 12.06 3.06 -9.51
N ALA A 103 12.09 2.42 -8.33
CA ALA A 103 12.21 3.05 -7.01
C ALA A 103 13.37 2.46 -6.20
N GLU A 104 14.38 1.91 -6.86
CA GLU A 104 15.45 1.11 -6.24
C GLU A 104 16.12 1.83 -5.08
N GLY A 105 16.51 3.10 -5.25
CA GLY A 105 17.16 3.87 -4.19
C GLY A 105 16.30 4.05 -2.93
N SER A 106 14.99 4.24 -3.08
CA SER A 106 14.07 4.33 -1.95
C SER A 106 13.92 2.99 -1.22
N VAL A 107 13.82 1.89 -1.97
CA VAL A 107 13.74 0.54 -1.38
C VAL A 107 15.04 0.17 -0.67
N GLU A 108 16.21 0.47 -1.28
CA GLU A 108 17.52 0.28 -0.63
C GLU A 108 17.64 1.07 0.67
N TYR A 109 17.15 2.31 0.68
CA TYR A 109 17.18 3.13 1.89
C TYR A 109 16.42 2.46 3.04
N GLY A 110 15.21 1.97 2.78
CA GLY A 110 14.43 1.25 3.78
C GLY A 110 15.13 -0.02 4.28
N VAL A 111 15.63 -0.84 3.37
CA VAL A 111 16.26 -2.13 3.70
C VAL A 111 17.64 -1.93 4.36
N ARG A 112 18.52 -1.10 3.77
CA ARG A 112 19.94 -1.02 4.16
C ARG A 112 20.27 0.08 5.14
N HIS A 113 19.51 1.18 5.17
CA HIS A 113 19.76 2.32 6.07
C HIS A 113 18.79 2.37 7.25
N LEU A 114 17.52 2.02 7.04
CA LEU A 114 16.54 1.89 8.12
C LEU A 114 16.51 0.48 8.72
N HIS A 115 17.21 -0.49 8.09
CA HIS A 115 17.35 -1.87 8.54
C HIS A 115 16.02 -2.59 8.77
N THR A 116 15.03 -2.31 7.91
CA THR A 116 13.74 -2.99 8.01
C THR A 116 13.88 -4.48 7.71
N PRO A 117 13.39 -5.38 8.59
CA PRO A 117 13.55 -6.82 8.42
C PRO A 117 12.61 -7.43 7.37
N VAL A 118 11.62 -6.67 6.90
CA VAL A 118 10.66 -7.14 5.89
C VAL A 118 10.51 -6.12 4.77
N LEU A 119 10.56 -6.60 3.53
CA LEU A 119 10.17 -5.86 2.33
C LEU A 119 8.89 -6.46 1.76
N PHE A 120 7.79 -5.71 1.86
CA PHE A 120 6.53 -6.04 1.22
C PHE A 120 6.46 -5.46 -0.19
N ILE A 121 6.03 -6.28 -1.16
CA ILE A 121 5.80 -5.89 -2.56
C ILE A 121 4.33 -6.16 -2.86
N ILE A 122 3.50 -5.11 -2.86
CA ILE A 122 2.04 -5.24 -2.87
C ILE A 122 1.45 -4.69 -4.17
N GLY A 123 0.92 -5.60 -5.00
CA GLY A 123 0.03 -5.28 -6.10
C GLY A 123 -1.42 -5.10 -5.62
N HIS A 124 -2.35 -4.83 -6.52
CA HIS A 124 -3.76 -4.69 -6.17
C HIS A 124 -4.69 -5.09 -7.33
N SER A 125 -5.93 -5.45 -7.00
CA SER A 125 -6.98 -5.75 -7.98
C SER A 125 -7.15 -4.63 -8.99
N SER A 126 -7.38 -4.95 -10.26
CA SER A 126 -7.64 -3.99 -11.34
C SER A 126 -6.61 -2.85 -11.40
N CYS A 127 -5.33 -3.21 -11.41
CA CYS A 127 -4.26 -2.23 -11.51
C CYS A 127 -4.16 -1.66 -12.93
N GLY A 128 -4.46 -0.36 -13.09
CA GLY A 128 -4.42 0.32 -14.38
C GLY A 128 -3.05 0.28 -15.06
N ALA A 129 -1.95 0.27 -14.30
CA ALA A 129 -0.60 0.12 -14.86
C ALA A 129 -0.38 -1.29 -15.45
N VAL A 130 -0.89 -2.34 -14.77
CA VAL A 130 -0.85 -3.72 -15.30
C VAL A 130 -1.68 -3.83 -16.57
N GLU A 131 -2.90 -3.30 -16.57
CA GLU A 131 -3.77 -3.30 -17.77
C GLU A 131 -3.13 -2.52 -18.92
N ALA A 132 -2.46 -1.39 -18.64
CA ALA A 132 -1.73 -0.64 -19.64
C ALA A 132 -0.53 -1.44 -20.20
N ALA A 133 0.22 -2.13 -19.35
CA ALA A 133 1.33 -2.99 -19.77
C ALA A 133 0.88 -4.20 -20.60
N MET A 134 -0.35 -4.69 -20.40
CA MET A 134 -0.98 -5.74 -21.23
C MET A 134 -1.44 -5.23 -22.60
N SER A 135 -1.36 -3.92 -22.86
CA SER A 135 -1.81 -3.24 -24.06
C SER A 135 -0.64 -2.73 -24.89
N ASP A 136 -0.91 -2.29 -26.13
CA ASP A 136 0.06 -1.47 -26.87
C ASP A 136 0.20 -0.10 -26.19
N HIS A 137 1.30 0.07 -25.49
CA HIS A 137 1.67 1.32 -24.79
C HIS A 137 2.79 2.11 -25.50
N SER A 138 3.05 1.79 -26.76
CA SER A 138 4.11 2.42 -27.57
C SER A 138 3.95 3.94 -27.75
N LYS A 139 2.70 4.43 -27.66
CA LYS A 139 2.33 5.84 -27.85
C LYS A 139 2.21 6.63 -26.54
N LEU A 140 2.44 6.01 -25.40
CA LEU A 140 2.44 6.71 -24.11
C LEU A 140 3.70 7.56 -23.95
N GLU A 141 3.64 8.49 -23.03
CA GLU A 141 4.77 9.35 -22.66
C GLU A 141 5.99 8.50 -22.29
N PRO A 142 7.21 8.94 -22.70
CA PRO A 142 8.43 8.12 -22.52
C PRO A 142 8.70 7.68 -21.09
N ALA A 143 8.30 8.49 -20.10
CA ALA A 143 8.48 8.13 -18.69
C ALA A 143 7.54 7.00 -18.27
N ILE A 144 6.26 7.08 -18.65
CA ILE A 144 5.27 6.02 -18.39
C ILE A 144 5.69 4.74 -19.09
N LYS A 145 6.07 4.84 -20.37
CA LYS A 145 6.51 3.69 -21.14
C LYS A 145 7.69 2.97 -20.48
N ARG A 146 8.71 3.70 -20.01
CA ARG A 146 9.85 3.08 -19.29
C ARG A 146 9.43 2.31 -18.05
N GLU A 147 8.44 2.81 -17.32
CA GLU A 147 7.91 2.09 -16.15
C GLU A 147 7.15 0.83 -16.57
N LEU A 148 6.28 0.91 -17.57
CA LEU A 148 5.51 -0.24 -18.06
C LEU A 148 6.40 -1.32 -18.67
N ASP A 149 7.48 -0.94 -19.36
CA ASP A 149 8.44 -1.88 -19.98
C ASP A 149 9.19 -2.76 -18.96
N THR A 150 9.24 -2.36 -17.69
CA THR A 150 9.85 -3.14 -16.60
C THR A 150 8.90 -4.12 -15.93
N MET A 151 7.61 -4.09 -16.30
CA MET A 151 6.60 -4.96 -15.71
C MET A 151 6.56 -6.32 -16.40
N LYS A 152 6.21 -7.35 -15.65
CA LYS A 152 5.91 -8.68 -16.20
C LYS A 152 4.41 -8.91 -16.16
N VAL A 153 3.82 -9.04 -17.34
CA VAL A 153 2.41 -9.37 -17.50
C VAL A 153 2.24 -10.65 -18.32
N VAL A 154 1.08 -11.27 -18.24
CA VAL A 154 0.71 -12.47 -19.00
C VAL A 154 -0.52 -12.19 -19.84
N GLY A 155 -0.52 -12.68 -21.08
CA GLY A 155 -1.59 -12.41 -22.05
C GLY A 155 -1.59 -10.98 -22.60
N THR A 156 -2.71 -10.60 -23.17
CA THR A 156 -2.97 -9.26 -23.73
C THR A 156 -4.16 -8.64 -23.00
N LYS A 157 -4.37 -7.34 -23.18
CA LYS A 157 -5.48 -6.62 -22.55
C LYS A 157 -6.82 -7.33 -22.78
N THR A 158 -7.55 -7.49 -21.70
CA THR A 158 -8.84 -8.19 -21.64
C THR A 158 -9.75 -7.55 -20.59
N ASP A 159 -11.05 -7.73 -20.74
CA ASP A 159 -12.04 -7.37 -19.71
C ASP A 159 -12.25 -8.52 -18.71
N ASP A 160 -11.60 -9.67 -18.89
CA ASP A 160 -11.63 -10.77 -17.93
C ASP A 160 -10.79 -10.44 -16.69
N ALA A 161 -11.46 -10.23 -15.57
CA ALA A 161 -10.84 -9.94 -14.29
C ALA A 161 -9.85 -11.03 -13.83
N ALA A 162 -10.09 -12.29 -14.20
CA ALA A 162 -9.20 -13.39 -13.84
C ALA A 162 -7.85 -13.31 -14.58
N GLU A 163 -7.86 -12.89 -15.85
CA GLU A 163 -6.63 -12.68 -16.62
C GLU A 163 -5.85 -11.44 -16.13
N VAL A 164 -6.56 -10.35 -15.80
CA VAL A 164 -5.93 -9.16 -15.18
C VAL A 164 -5.30 -9.54 -13.85
N ARG A 165 -5.99 -10.30 -12.99
CA ARG A 165 -5.45 -10.81 -11.73
C ARG A 165 -4.17 -11.62 -11.93
N LYS A 166 -4.14 -12.56 -12.88
CA LYS A 166 -2.93 -13.33 -13.21
C LYS A 166 -1.76 -12.42 -13.59
N SER A 167 -2.00 -11.34 -14.32
CA SER A 167 -0.97 -10.37 -14.68
C SER A 167 -0.51 -9.55 -13.48
N VAL A 168 -1.41 -9.19 -12.55
CA VAL A 168 -1.03 -8.57 -11.27
C VAL A 168 -0.11 -9.49 -10.48
N GLU A 169 -0.48 -10.77 -10.33
CA GLU A 169 0.32 -11.79 -9.64
C GLU A 169 1.68 -11.98 -10.32
N ALA A 170 1.71 -12.08 -11.65
CA ALA A 170 2.95 -12.23 -12.42
C ALA A 170 3.89 -11.03 -12.21
N ASN A 171 3.35 -9.81 -12.18
CA ASN A 171 4.15 -8.62 -11.87
C ASN A 171 4.68 -8.65 -10.43
N VAL A 172 3.87 -8.98 -9.44
CA VAL A 172 4.34 -9.10 -8.04
C VAL A 172 5.46 -10.15 -7.94
N HIS A 173 5.29 -11.33 -8.53
CA HIS A 173 6.34 -12.36 -8.54
C HIS A 173 7.63 -11.90 -9.23
N HIS A 174 7.51 -11.13 -10.31
CA HIS A 174 8.66 -10.55 -11.00
C HIS A 174 9.41 -9.56 -10.10
N GLN A 175 8.70 -8.66 -9.42
CA GLN A 175 9.28 -7.71 -8.49
C GLN A 175 9.91 -8.39 -7.27
N VAL A 176 9.26 -9.45 -6.74
CA VAL A 176 9.85 -10.30 -5.69
C VAL A 176 11.15 -10.95 -6.17
N THR A 177 11.17 -11.53 -7.37
CA THR A 177 12.37 -12.13 -7.95
C THR A 177 13.51 -11.11 -8.09
N TYR A 178 13.20 -9.91 -8.54
CA TYR A 178 14.17 -8.81 -8.59
C TYR A 178 14.73 -8.49 -7.20
N ALA A 179 13.86 -8.32 -6.20
CA ALA A 179 14.27 -8.02 -4.83
C ALA A 179 15.10 -9.15 -4.20
N LEU A 180 14.74 -10.41 -4.43
CA LEU A 180 15.50 -11.58 -3.96
C LEU A 180 16.95 -11.58 -4.53
N THR A 181 17.11 -11.16 -5.76
CA THR A 181 18.43 -11.03 -6.40
C THR A 181 19.19 -9.81 -5.85
N LYS A 182 18.54 -8.68 -5.76
CA LYS A 182 19.11 -7.40 -5.32
C LYS A 182 19.59 -7.45 -3.87
N PHE A 183 18.83 -8.09 -2.99
CA PHE A 183 19.06 -8.17 -1.55
C PHE A 183 19.52 -9.57 -1.10
N ALA A 184 20.17 -10.32 -1.97
CA ALA A 184 20.59 -11.70 -1.70
C ALA A 184 21.47 -11.84 -0.43
N ASP A 185 22.33 -10.86 -0.17
CA ASP A 185 23.22 -10.87 1.01
C ASP A 185 22.45 -10.67 2.31
N GLU A 186 21.49 -9.75 2.33
CA GLU A 186 20.62 -9.49 3.48
C GLU A 186 19.74 -10.71 3.79
N ILE A 187 19.21 -11.34 2.75
CA ILE A 187 18.38 -12.55 2.87
C ILE A 187 19.23 -13.72 3.39
N LYS A 188 20.42 -13.93 2.84
CA LYS A 188 21.34 -14.99 3.27
C LYS A 188 21.77 -14.83 4.72
N LYS A 189 21.93 -13.59 5.20
CA LYS A 189 22.23 -13.28 6.60
C LYS A 189 21.01 -13.41 7.53
N GLY A 190 19.82 -13.64 6.99
CA GLY A 190 18.56 -13.69 7.74
C GLY A 190 18.09 -12.33 8.25
N SER A 191 18.63 -11.23 7.72
CA SER A 191 18.25 -9.86 8.13
C SER A 191 17.12 -9.27 7.29
N LEU A 192 16.71 -9.94 6.20
CA LEU A 192 15.62 -9.51 5.34
C LEU A 192 14.76 -10.69 4.90
N THR A 193 13.43 -10.50 4.96
CA THR A 193 12.43 -11.34 4.31
C THR A 193 11.70 -10.53 3.24
N VAL A 194 11.53 -11.09 2.03
CA VAL A 194 10.77 -10.45 0.94
C VAL A 194 9.43 -11.13 0.78
N VAL A 195 8.35 -10.36 0.88
CA VAL A 195 6.97 -10.85 0.85
C VAL A 195 6.20 -10.18 -0.29
N GLY A 196 5.60 -10.99 -1.16
CA GLY A 196 4.70 -10.52 -2.21
C GLY A 196 3.24 -10.72 -1.83
N GLY A 197 2.40 -9.77 -2.19
CA GLY A 197 0.97 -9.85 -1.93
C GLY A 197 0.14 -9.04 -2.91
N VAL A 198 -1.17 -9.27 -2.86
CA VAL A 198 -2.17 -8.53 -3.62
C VAL A 198 -3.23 -7.97 -2.67
N TYR A 199 -3.44 -6.67 -2.69
CA TYR A 199 -4.56 -6.03 -2.02
C TYR A 199 -5.82 -6.19 -2.85
N ASP A 200 -6.74 -7.02 -2.37
CA ASP A 200 -7.93 -7.45 -3.10
C ASP A 200 -9.18 -6.68 -2.67
N PHE A 201 -9.37 -5.47 -3.18
CA PHE A 201 -10.59 -4.72 -2.90
C PHE A 201 -11.83 -5.21 -3.67
N LYS A 202 -11.65 -6.09 -4.69
CA LYS A 202 -12.75 -6.65 -5.49
C LYS A 202 -13.23 -8.03 -5.00
N ASN A 203 -12.56 -8.61 -4.00
CA ASN A 203 -12.82 -9.98 -3.53
C ASN A 203 -12.65 -11.05 -4.61
N GLU A 204 -11.63 -10.90 -5.46
CA GLU A 204 -11.32 -11.85 -6.54
C GLU A 204 -10.78 -13.18 -5.98
N TYR A 205 -10.14 -13.13 -4.79
CA TYR A 205 -9.67 -14.32 -4.05
C TYR A 205 -10.70 -14.95 -3.11
N LYS A 206 -11.91 -14.40 -3.03
CA LYS A 206 -13.01 -14.90 -2.18
C LYS A 206 -12.67 -14.94 -0.67
N GLN A 207 -11.79 -14.04 -0.21
CA GLN A 207 -11.38 -13.93 1.19
C GLN A 207 -11.90 -12.66 1.88
N GLY A 208 -12.77 -11.91 1.22
CA GLY A 208 -13.32 -10.62 1.66
C GLY A 208 -12.69 -9.44 0.93
N SER A 209 -13.52 -8.43 0.61
CA SER A 209 -13.05 -7.19 -0.03
C SER A 209 -12.10 -6.43 0.90
N GLY A 210 -10.99 -5.93 0.36
CA GLY A 210 -9.94 -5.24 1.12
C GLY A 210 -8.95 -6.19 1.81
N ARG A 211 -8.97 -7.49 1.49
CA ARG A 211 -8.01 -8.45 2.01
C ARG A 211 -6.63 -8.26 1.36
N LEU A 212 -5.57 -8.24 2.16
CA LEU A 212 -4.22 -8.46 1.68
C LEU A 212 -3.98 -9.97 1.60
N VAL A 213 -3.81 -10.47 0.37
CA VAL A 213 -3.54 -11.89 0.09
C VAL A 213 -2.05 -12.05 -0.20
N LEU A 214 -1.34 -12.80 0.64
CA LEU A 214 0.08 -13.11 0.42
C LEU A 214 0.20 -14.24 -0.62
N ILE A 215 1.14 -14.11 -1.56
CA ILE A 215 1.25 -15.02 -2.71
C ILE A 215 2.60 -15.73 -2.87
N ASN A 216 3.58 -15.47 -2.00
CA ASN A 216 4.93 -16.07 -2.06
C ASN A 216 5.48 -16.54 -0.71
N ILE A 217 4.63 -16.85 0.24
CA ILE A 217 5.02 -17.43 1.54
C ILE A 217 4.85 -18.94 1.55
#